data_4ae4d33f5a174f9e194c7f5f7b42e3ba
#
_entry.id   4ae4d33f5a174f9e194c7f5f7b42e3ba
#
_cell.length_a   1.000
_cell.length_b   1.000
_cell.length_c   1.000
_cell.angle_alpha   90.00
_cell.angle_beta   90.00
_cell.angle_gamma   90.00
#
_symmetry.space_group_name_H-M   'P 1'
#
loop_
_entity.id
_entity.type
_entity.pdbx_description
1 polymer ?
#
loop_
_entity_poly.entity_id
_entity_poly.type
_entity_poly.pdbx_seq_one_letter_code
_entity_poly.pdbx_strand_id
1 'polypeptide(L)'
;MVPLSRKAVAILQELQTLAGVDDVLEGSVFPTTAMALRKGFKRALERAQQQYKEDCRAVGKRPVRSFLEDVHFHDTRHEAASRLSEKLSNVLELSAVTGHKDLRMLKRYYHPRAEDLAKKLG
;
A
#
# COMPACT_ATOMS: atom_id res chain seq x y z
N MET A 1 -8.30 -10.69 13.32
CA MET A 1 -6.82 -10.73 13.34
C MET A 1 -6.34 -10.52 11.91
N VAL A 2 -5.36 -9.64 11.70
CA VAL A 2 -4.77 -9.40 10.36
C VAL A 2 -3.35 -9.97 10.39
N PRO A 3 -2.97 -10.87 9.46
CA PRO A 3 -1.63 -11.41 9.40
C PRO A 3 -0.63 -10.33 8.96
N LEU A 4 0.52 -10.31 9.61
CA LEU A 4 1.62 -9.39 9.30
C LEU A 4 2.79 -10.15 8.68
N SER A 5 3.43 -9.56 7.67
CA SER A 5 4.68 -10.09 7.13
C SER A 5 5.82 -9.94 8.14
N ARG A 6 6.86 -10.78 8.04
CA ARG A 6 8.07 -10.66 8.89
C ARG A 6 8.67 -9.26 8.86
N LYS A 7 8.68 -8.63 7.68
CA LYS A 7 9.18 -7.25 7.51
C LYS A 7 8.30 -6.23 8.25
N ALA A 8 6.97 -6.39 8.21
CA ALA A 8 6.07 -5.51 8.95
C ALA A 8 6.25 -5.66 10.47
N VAL A 9 6.41 -6.88 10.96
CA VAL A 9 6.70 -7.15 12.38
C VAL A 9 8.01 -6.48 12.80
N ALA A 10 9.08 -6.63 12.01
CA ALA A 10 10.38 -6.01 12.30
C ALA A 10 10.29 -4.48 12.40
N ILE A 11 9.58 -3.83 11.45
CA ILE A 11 9.36 -2.38 11.46
C ILE A 11 8.58 -1.93 12.72
N LEU A 12 7.56 -2.69 13.11
CA LEU A 12 6.79 -2.37 14.32
C LEU A 12 7.61 -2.54 15.60
N GLN A 13 8.46 -3.56 15.66
CA GLN A 13 9.40 -3.77 16.78
C GLN A 13 10.43 -2.63 16.86
N GLU A 14 10.98 -2.20 15.74
CA GLU A 14 11.88 -1.05 15.68
C GLU A 14 11.20 0.24 16.18
N LEU A 15 9.97 0.48 15.77
CA LEU A 15 9.17 1.64 16.24
C LEU A 15 8.92 1.56 17.75
N GLN A 16 8.66 0.37 18.30
CA GLN A 16 8.48 0.16 19.73
C GLN A 16 9.75 0.52 20.49
N THR A 17 10.90 0.04 20.02
CA THR A 17 12.20 0.32 20.61
C THR A 17 12.52 1.82 20.58
N LEU A 18 12.27 2.50 19.44
CA LEU A 18 12.49 3.93 19.30
C LEU A 18 11.56 4.77 20.20
N ALA A 19 10.37 4.27 20.51
CA ALA A 19 9.45 4.91 21.44
C ALA A 19 9.83 4.72 22.92
N GLY A 20 10.85 3.90 23.24
CA GLY A 20 11.31 3.61 24.60
C GLY A 20 10.29 2.84 25.44
N VAL A 21 9.39 2.09 24.79
CA VAL A 21 8.33 1.34 25.47
C VAL A 21 8.66 -0.13 25.44
N ASP A 22 9.12 -0.65 26.58
CA ASP A 22 9.44 -2.08 26.75
C ASP A 22 8.20 -2.94 27.05
N ASP A 23 7.07 -2.32 27.34
CA ASP A 23 5.84 -2.99 27.74
C ASP A 23 4.77 -2.97 26.64
N VAL A 24 3.67 -3.70 26.86
CA VAL A 24 2.56 -3.80 25.91
C VAL A 24 2.04 -2.41 25.57
N LEU A 25 2.11 -2.05 24.28
CA LEU A 25 1.58 -0.79 23.78
C LEU A 25 0.06 -0.79 23.93
N GLU A 26 -0.45 -0.02 24.87
CA GLU A 26 -1.88 0.29 24.94
C GLU A 26 -2.20 1.48 24.05
N GLY A 27 -3.28 1.36 23.26
CA GLY A 27 -3.79 2.45 22.42
C GLY A 27 -3.42 2.35 20.95
N SER A 28 -3.24 3.49 20.29
CA SER A 28 -2.98 3.56 18.84
C SER A 28 -1.50 3.31 18.53
N VAL A 29 -1.24 2.34 17.63
CA VAL A 29 0.12 2.04 17.12
C VAL A 29 0.78 3.28 16.51
N PHE A 30 0.01 4.12 15.85
CA PHE A 30 0.47 5.38 15.26
C PHE A 30 -0.31 6.54 15.89
N PRO A 31 0.32 7.37 16.73
CA PRO A 31 -0.33 8.54 17.35
C PRO A 31 -0.50 9.67 16.32
N THR A 32 -1.32 9.44 15.30
CA THR A 32 -1.59 10.39 14.22
C THR A 32 -3.08 10.44 13.88
N THR A 33 -3.50 11.52 13.23
CA THR A 33 -4.87 11.67 12.74
C THR A 33 -4.95 11.43 11.24
N ALA A 34 -6.13 11.06 10.76
CA ALA A 34 -6.37 10.89 9.32
C ALA A 34 -6.07 12.20 8.54
N MET A 35 -6.32 13.36 9.16
CA MET A 35 -6.01 14.66 8.56
C MET A 35 -4.50 14.90 8.46
N ALA A 36 -3.74 14.58 9.51
CA ALA A 36 -2.29 14.71 9.50
C ALA A 36 -1.65 13.81 8.43
N LEU A 37 -2.15 12.57 8.32
CA LEU A 37 -1.71 11.62 7.31
C LEU A 37 -1.98 12.12 5.88
N ARG A 38 -3.20 12.64 5.62
CA ARG A 38 -3.54 13.22 4.31
C ARG A 38 -2.66 14.43 3.97
N LYS A 39 -2.44 15.32 4.93
CA LYS A 39 -1.54 16.49 4.74
C LYS A 39 -0.10 16.05 4.46
N GLY A 40 0.40 15.05 5.19
CA GLY A 40 1.73 14.49 4.99
C GLY A 40 1.88 13.90 3.58
N PHE A 41 0.91 13.11 3.16
CA PHE A 41 0.90 12.51 1.82
C PHE A 41 0.85 13.58 0.71
N LYS A 42 -0.01 14.59 0.85
CA LYS A 42 -0.08 15.72 -0.10
C LYS A 42 1.27 16.44 -0.22
N ARG A 43 1.92 16.75 0.90
CA ARG A 43 3.25 17.38 0.89
C ARG A 43 4.31 16.49 0.21
N ALA A 44 4.23 15.18 0.41
CA ALA A 44 5.14 14.25 -0.25
C ALA A 44 4.94 14.25 -1.78
N LEU A 45 3.69 14.27 -2.27
CA LEU A 45 3.39 14.39 -3.70
C LEU A 45 3.89 15.72 -4.28
N GLU A 46 3.65 16.84 -3.59
CA GLU A 46 4.12 18.15 -4.03
C GLU A 46 5.65 18.20 -4.17
N ARG A 47 6.37 17.63 -3.19
CA ARG A 47 7.84 17.50 -3.26
C ARG A 47 8.29 16.61 -4.42
N ALA A 48 7.64 15.47 -4.62
CA ALA A 48 7.97 14.57 -5.72
C ALA A 48 7.71 15.21 -7.09
N GLN A 49 6.62 15.96 -7.24
CA GLN A 49 6.33 16.72 -8.46
C GLN A 49 7.38 17.82 -8.72
N GLN A 50 7.80 18.51 -7.67
CA GLN A 50 8.84 19.55 -7.79
C GLN A 50 10.16 18.94 -8.18
N GLN A 51 10.59 17.87 -7.52
CA GLN A 51 11.82 17.15 -7.84
C GLN A 51 11.81 16.66 -9.29
N TYR A 52 10.70 16.04 -9.73
CA TYR A 52 10.55 15.59 -11.12
C TYR A 52 10.73 16.72 -12.15
N LYS A 53 10.16 17.90 -11.85
CA LYS A 53 10.33 19.08 -12.74
C LYS A 53 11.79 19.54 -12.82
N GLU A 54 12.50 19.49 -11.71
CA GLU A 54 13.93 19.84 -11.64
C GLU A 54 14.77 18.82 -12.40
N ASP A 55 14.51 17.52 -12.19
CA ASP A 55 15.20 16.44 -12.90
C ASP A 55 14.99 16.54 -14.44
N CYS A 56 13.76 16.85 -14.86
CA CYS A 56 13.45 17.06 -16.28
C CYS A 56 14.24 18.26 -16.86
N ARG A 57 14.32 19.36 -16.10
CA ARG A 57 15.09 20.54 -16.53
C ARG A 57 16.58 20.22 -16.66
N ALA A 58 17.13 19.49 -15.71
CA ALA A 58 18.54 19.10 -15.71
C ALA A 58 18.95 18.28 -16.95
N VAL A 59 18.02 17.48 -17.49
CA VAL A 59 18.27 16.66 -18.70
C VAL A 59 17.64 17.25 -19.98
N GLY A 60 17.18 18.50 -19.94
CA GLY A 60 16.59 19.19 -21.09
C GLY A 60 15.25 18.61 -21.58
N LYS A 61 14.53 17.88 -20.74
CA LYS A 61 13.22 17.27 -21.05
C LYS A 61 12.08 18.16 -20.57
N ARG A 62 10.97 18.14 -21.30
CA ARG A 62 9.74 18.76 -20.81
C ARG A 62 9.05 17.84 -19.80
N PRO A 63 8.69 18.33 -18.59
CA PRO A 63 7.98 17.54 -17.63
C PRO A 63 6.56 17.21 -18.12
N VAL A 64 6.10 15.99 -17.83
CA VAL A 64 4.71 15.58 -18.07
C VAL A 64 3.82 16.29 -17.07
N ARG A 65 2.84 17.05 -17.56
CA ARG A 65 1.96 17.89 -16.72
C ARG A 65 1.16 17.08 -15.71
N SER A 66 0.68 15.89 -16.11
CA SER A 66 -0.13 14.99 -15.29
C SER A 66 0.67 14.08 -14.35
N PHE A 67 2.00 14.28 -14.21
CA PHE A 67 2.80 13.46 -13.31
C PHE A 67 2.33 13.59 -11.86
N LEU A 68 1.85 12.51 -11.28
CA LEU A 68 1.29 12.41 -9.92
C LEU A 68 0.10 13.36 -9.67
N GLU A 69 -0.64 13.80 -10.71
CA GLU A 69 -1.74 14.77 -10.58
C GLU A 69 -2.94 14.17 -9.85
N ASP A 70 -3.26 12.90 -10.12
CA ASP A 70 -4.45 12.21 -9.61
C ASP A 70 -4.08 11.02 -8.69
N VAL A 71 -3.05 11.19 -7.85
CA VAL A 71 -2.63 10.17 -6.91
C VAL A 71 -3.18 10.47 -5.52
N HIS A 72 -3.95 9.53 -4.98
CA HIS A 72 -4.57 9.63 -3.66
C HIS A 72 -3.94 8.65 -2.67
N PHE A 73 -4.02 8.95 -1.38
CA PHE A 73 -3.52 8.04 -0.34
C PHE A 73 -4.18 6.65 -0.42
N HIS A 74 -5.44 6.58 -0.85
CA HIS A 74 -6.14 5.30 -0.99
C HIS A 74 -5.59 4.40 -2.11
N ASP A 75 -4.92 4.98 -3.10
CA ASP A 75 -4.31 4.22 -4.20
C ASP A 75 -3.17 3.33 -3.73
N THR A 76 -2.51 3.70 -2.62
CA THR A 76 -1.51 2.84 -1.96
C THR A 76 -2.12 1.52 -1.49
N ARG A 77 -3.39 1.53 -1.06
CA ARG A 77 -4.13 0.32 -0.69
C ARG A 77 -4.49 -0.51 -1.90
N HIS A 78 -4.88 0.13 -3.02
CA HIS A 78 -5.15 -0.55 -4.28
C HIS A 78 -3.90 -1.23 -4.81
N GLU A 79 -2.78 -0.53 -4.83
CA GLU A 79 -1.49 -1.07 -5.25
C GLU A 79 -1.05 -2.25 -4.35
N ALA A 80 -1.17 -2.12 -3.05
CA ALA A 80 -0.87 -3.21 -2.12
C ALA A 80 -1.76 -4.45 -2.37
N ALA A 81 -3.07 -4.26 -2.58
CA ALA A 81 -3.99 -5.35 -2.89
C ALA A 81 -3.65 -6.01 -4.22
N SER A 82 -3.28 -5.24 -5.24
CA SER A 82 -2.84 -5.74 -6.55
C SER A 82 -1.60 -6.63 -6.43
N ARG A 83 -0.55 -6.15 -5.75
CA ARG A 83 0.68 -6.92 -5.52
C ARG A 83 0.46 -8.17 -4.66
N LEU A 84 -0.45 -8.10 -3.70
CA LEU A 84 -0.80 -9.26 -2.87
C LEU A 84 -1.59 -10.29 -3.65
N SER A 85 -2.47 -9.90 -4.58
CA SER A 85 -3.23 -10.83 -5.41
C SER A 85 -2.35 -11.68 -6.34
N GLU A 86 -1.17 -11.18 -6.70
CA GLU A 86 -0.17 -11.96 -7.46
C GLU A 86 0.47 -13.07 -6.63
N LYS A 87 0.51 -12.91 -5.30
CA LYS A 87 1.17 -13.84 -4.36
C LYS A 87 0.19 -14.79 -3.68
N LEU A 88 -1.04 -14.35 -3.50
CA LEU A 88 -2.08 -15.10 -2.80
C LEU A 88 -2.96 -15.84 -3.81
N SER A 89 -3.16 -17.14 -3.61
CA SER A 89 -3.78 -18.01 -4.60
C SER A 89 -5.29 -17.87 -4.67
N ASN A 90 -5.92 -17.26 -3.67
CA ASN A 90 -7.37 -17.06 -3.68
C ASN A 90 -7.83 -15.76 -3.03
N VAL A 91 -9.05 -15.35 -3.35
CA VAL A 91 -9.66 -14.11 -2.89
C VAL A 91 -9.91 -14.07 -1.38
N LEU A 92 -10.06 -15.23 -0.72
CA LEU A 92 -10.28 -15.31 0.73
C LEU A 92 -9.00 -14.98 1.50
N GLU A 93 -7.86 -15.48 1.02
CA GLU A 93 -6.54 -15.13 1.57
C GLU A 93 -6.28 -13.63 1.42
N LEU A 94 -6.55 -13.09 0.23
CA LEU A 94 -6.43 -11.64 -0.01
C LEU A 94 -7.35 -10.84 0.91
N SER A 95 -8.60 -11.30 1.12
CA SER A 95 -9.54 -10.68 2.05
C SER A 95 -9.02 -10.68 3.49
N ALA A 96 -8.48 -11.80 3.96
CA ALA A 96 -7.94 -11.95 5.30
C ALA A 96 -6.76 -11.00 5.56
N VAL A 97 -5.88 -10.82 4.58
CA VAL A 97 -4.71 -9.93 4.69
C VAL A 97 -5.12 -8.45 4.58
N THR A 98 -5.98 -8.12 3.63
CA THR A 98 -6.35 -6.72 3.35
C THR A 98 -7.49 -6.20 4.23
N GLY A 99 -8.19 -7.10 4.95
CA GLY A 99 -9.31 -6.77 5.81
C GLY A 99 -10.58 -6.34 5.06
N HIS A 100 -10.73 -6.71 3.79
CA HIS A 100 -11.96 -6.43 3.05
C HIS A 100 -13.08 -7.37 3.52
N LYS A 101 -14.20 -6.79 3.94
CA LYS A 101 -15.40 -7.56 4.34
C LYS A 101 -16.23 -8.02 3.14
N ASP A 102 -16.21 -7.25 2.05
CA ASP A 102 -16.93 -7.56 0.81
C ASP A 102 -15.96 -8.07 -0.25
N LEU A 103 -16.07 -9.36 -0.58
CA LEU A 103 -15.23 -10.02 -1.59
C LEU A 103 -15.44 -9.45 -3.00
N ARG A 104 -16.60 -8.83 -3.27
CA ARG A 104 -16.86 -8.18 -4.57
C ARG A 104 -15.86 -7.07 -4.85
N MET A 105 -15.39 -6.38 -3.80
CA MET A 105 -14.36 -5.35 -3.90
C MET A 105 -13.03 -5.90 -4.38
N LEU A 106 -12.76 -7.17 -4.12
CA LEU A 106 -11.50 -7.85 -4.45
C LEU A 106 -11.51 -8.50 -5.83
N LYS A 107 -12.68 -8.70 -6.46
CA LYS A 107 -12.77 -9.29 -7.80
C LYS A 107 -11.93 -8.55 -8.84
N ARG A 108 -11.77 -7.22 -8.70
CA ARG A 108 -10.93 -6.39 -9.59
C ARG A 108 -9.43 -6.73 -9.55
N TYR A 109 -8.99 -7.43 -8.51
CA TYR A 109 -7.58 -7.81 -8.35
C TYR A 109 -7.32 -9.28 -8.65
N TYR A 110 -8.37 -10.09 -8.83
CA TYR A 110 -8.26 -11.52 -9.00
C TYR A 110 -8.85 -11.96 -10.33
N HIS A 111 -7.97 -12.17 -11.31
CA HIS A 111 -8.32 -12.61 -12.66
C HIS A 111 -7.60 -13.94 -12.96
N PRO A 112 -8.10 -15.08 -12.44
CA PRO A 112 -7.50 -16.38 -12.73
C PRO A 112 -7.61 -16.68 -14.22
N ARG A 113 -6.53 -17.09 -14.83
CA ARG A 113 -6.54 -17.50 -16.23
C ARG A 113 -7.29 -18.83 -16.37
N ALA A 114 -8.10 -18.96 -17.41
CA ALA A 114 -8.83 -20.20 -17.69
C ALA A 114 -7.90 -21.42 -17.79
N GLU A 115 -6.72 -21.22 -18.37
CA GLU A 115 -5.67 -22.24 -18.50
C GLU A 115 -5.15 -22.72 -17.14
N ASP A 116 -4.96 -21.82 -16.17
CA ASP A 116 -4.49 -22.17 -14.83
C ASP A 116 -5.59 -22.88 -14.03
N LEU A 117 -6.85 -22.51 -14.26
CA LEU A 117 -7.99 -23.23 -13.69
C LEU A 117 -8.15 -24.62 -14.30
N ALA A 118 -8.00 -24.74 -15.62
CA ALA A 118 -8.07 -26.03 -16.30
C ALA A 118 -7.01 -27.02 -15.78
N LYS A 119 -5.78 -26.57 -15.56
CA LYS A 119 -4.70 -27.38 -14.96
C LYS A 119 -5.01 -27.86 -13.55
N LYS A 120 -5.81 -27.12 -12.80
CA LYS A 120 -6.22 -27.52 -11.44
C LYS A 120 -7.38 -28.51 -11.42
N LEU A 121 -8.11 -28.59 -12.51
CA LEU A 121 -9.25 -29.50 -12.65
C LEU A 121 -8.85 -30.90 -13.16
N GLY A 122 -7.64 -31.08 -13.65
CA GLY A 122 -7.09 -32.35 -14.18
C GLY A 122 -7.15 -32.45 -15.69
#